data_45dbf2860df3bd9a66baa838d8c05bad
#
_entry.id   45dbf2860df3bd9a66baa838d8c05bad
#
_cell.length_a   1.000
_cell.length_b   1.000
_cell.length_c   1.000
_cell.angle_alpha   90.00
_cell.angle_beta   90.00
_cell.angle_gamma   90.00
#
_symmetry.space_group_name_H-M   'P 1'
#
loop_
_entity.id
_entity.type
_entity.pdbx_description
1 polymer ?
#
loop_
_entity_poly.entity_id
_entity_poly.type
_entity_poly.pdbx_seq_one_letter_code
_entity_poly.pdbx_strand_id
1 'polypeptide(L)'
;MAEGGLPVSDALVAHVDRCLGCQACEAACPSGVPYRALLQDGRAFLRSARDPLPSLYRGLVHGTRSRALVALGYRLARAADRLGLLAIFGRRLARGLKDLPHRPSIRRRTPARPRPTGPLVSLFLGCTADLDSATLNAAIVLLETLGHTVEIPKTQACCGALARHAGFSALAERQERRNRRAFTTTTPLVAVASGCAGALHHYDPPAEGTFPPVYDIHRFLVERTAFTDLTFMPLTQTVAIHEPCSLRYDLKEAAYVRRLLEQIPGITLVAAPGNDLCCGAAGDYFLREPKTAQALSDTKALALIRQNPDIIVSANIGCVLHISAALARQGRNIPVVHPLLVLARQLPPPVGP
;
A
#
# COMPACT_ATOMS: atom_id res chain seq x y z
N MET A 1 29.19 8.86 -9.69
CA MET A 1 28.53 9.96 -8.91
C MET A 1 29.17 10.14 -7.54
N ALA A 2 29.02 9.21 -6.63
CA ALA A 2 29.62 9.33 -5.29
C ALA A 2 31.15 9.44 -5.31
N GLU A 3 31.81 8.87 -6.30
CA GLU A 3 33.25 8.90 -6.52
C GLU A 3 33.71 10.06 -7.43
N GLY A 4 32.84 11.04 -7.72
CA GLY A 4 33.20 12.24 -8.49
C GLY A 4 33.31 12.07 -10.00
N GLY A 5 33.03 10.89 -10.55
CA GLY A 5 33.21 10.59 -11.99
C GLY A 5 32.16 11.18 -12.93
N LEU A 6 30.96 11.56 -12.43
CA LEU A 6 29.89 12.14 -13.23
C LEU A 6 29.31 13.40 -12.57
N PRO A 7 29.14 14.51 -13.30
CA PRO A 7 28.49 15.70 -12.76
C PRO A 7 26.99 15.45 -12.55
N VAL A 8 26.43 16.08 -11.50
CA VAL A 8 24.98 16.07 -11.25
C VAL A 8 24.32 17.02 -12.26
N SER A 9 23.95 16.48 -13.42
CA SER A 9 23.24 17.21 -14.48
C SER A 9 21.71 17.09 -14.33
N ASP A 10 20.95 18.00 -14.96
CA ASP A 10 19.49 17.92 -15.02
C ASP A 10 19.00 16.62 -15.67
N ALA A 11 19.72 16.15 -16.69
CA ALA A 11 19.42 14.89 -17.37
C ALA A 11 19.55 13.69 -16.43
N LEU A 12 20.63 13.65 -15.62
CA LEU A 12 20.83 12.59 -14.63
C LEU A 12 19.71 12.59 -13.58
N VAL A 13 19.36 13.76 -13.03
CA VAL A 13 18.27 13.93 -12.07
C VAL A 13 16.96 13.42 -12.68
N ALA A 14 16.65 13.82 -13.92
CA ALA A 14 15.44 13.42 -14.62
C ALA A 14 15.36 11.90 -14.83
N HIS A 15 16.46 11.25 -15.20
CA HIS A 15 16.48 9.79 -15.40
C HIS A 15 16.27 9.03 -14.09
N VAL A 16 16.91 9.42 -13.01
CA VAL A 16 16.76 8.78 -11.69
C VAL A 16 15.35 9.04 -11.13
N ASP A 17 14.82 10.24 -11.29
CA ASP A 17 13.49 10.60 -10.79
C ASP A 17 12.34 9.99 -11.58
N ARG A 18 12.52 9.74 -12.88
CA ARG A 18 11.51 9.07 -13.74
C ARG A 18 11.40 7.57 -13.50
N CYS A 19 12.30 6.97 -12.74
CA CYS A 19 12.16 5.57 -12.36
C CYS A 19 10.97 5.38 -11.42
N LEU A 20 10.11 4.39 -11.71
CA LEU A 20 8.97 4.03 -10.87
C LEU A 20 9.38 3.37 -9.55
N GLY A 21 10.58 2.80 -9.47
CA GLY A 21 11.00 1.96 -8.33
C GLY A 21 10.16 0.68 -8.20
N CYS A 22 9.63 0.16 -9.30
CA CYS A 22 8.75 -1.03 -9.30
C CYS A 22 9.50 -2.35 -9.10
N GLN A 23 10.84 -2.34 -9.20
CA GLN A 23 11.76 -3.48 -8.99
C GLN A 23 11.62 -4.63 -10.00
N ALA A 24 10.89 -4.47 -11.09
CA ALA A 24 10.79 -5.49 -12.13
C ALA A 24 12.14 -5.81 -12.76
N CYS A 25 13.01 -4.80 -12.95
CA CYS A 25 14.36 -4.98 -13.47
C CYS A 25 15.28 -5.74 -12.50
N GLU A 26 15.14 -5.53 -11.19
CA GLU A 26 15.87 -6.27 -10.15
C GLU A 26 15.45 -7.73 -10.13
N ALA A 27 14.14 -7.99 -10.20
CA ALA A 27 13.59 -9.35 -10.24
C ALA A 27 14.00 -10.13 -11.50
N ALA A 28 14.22 -9.42 -12.63
CA ALA A 28 14.62 -10.01 -13.91
C ALA A 28 16.14 -10.05 -14.12
N CYS A 29 16.93 -9.46 -13.21
CA CYS A 29 18.38 -9.33 -13.39
C CYS A 29 19.11 -10.66 -13.12
N PRO A 30 19.77 -11.27 -14.12
CA PRO A 30 20.51 -12.51 -13.91
C PRO A 30 21.75 -12.33 -13.02
N SER A 31 22.29 -11.11 -12.93
CA SER A 31 23.46 -10.76 -12.12
C SER A 31 23.08 -10.36 -10.69
N GLY A 32 21.79 -10.35 -10.33
CA GLY A 32 21.34 -10.03 -8.98
C GLY A 32 21.68 -8.60 -8.50
N VAL A 33 21.73 -7.63 -9.43
CA VAL A 33 22.06 -6.24 -9.09
C VAL A 33 20.98 -5.67 -8.13
N PRO A 34 21.34 -5.20 -6.92
CA PRO A 34 20.41 -4.67 -5.94
C PRO A 34 19.92 -3.26 -6.33
N TYR A 35 19.17 -3.18 -7.42
CA TYR A 35 18.78 -1.92 -8.05
C TYR A 35 17.94 -1.02 -7.13
N ARG A 36 17.15 -1.61 -6.24
CA ARG A 36 16.38 -0.86 -5.24
C ARG A 36 17.29 -0.03 -4.33
N ALA A 37 18.34 -0.63 -3.79
CA ALA A 37 19.30 0.06 -2.94
C ALA A 37 20.01 1.17 -3.73
N LEU A 38 20.52 0.85 -4.92
CA LEU A 38 21.18 1.82 -5.80
C LEU A 38 20.28 3.02 -6.15
N LEU A 39 19.01 2.78 -6.43
CA LEU A 39 18.06 3.86 -6.72
C LEU A 39 17.79 4.74 -5.50
N GLN A 40 17.65 4.12 -4.31
CA GLN A 40 17.41 4.85 -3.06
C GLN A 40 18.63 5.73 -2.70
N ASP A 41 19.83 5.18 -2.77
CA ASP A 41 21.07 5.90 -2.50
C ASP A 41 21.32 7.00 -3.53
N GLY A 42 21.08 6.72 -4.81
CA GLY A 42 21.15 7.69 -5.88
C GLY A 42 20.20 8.88 -5.65
N ARG A 43 18.96 8.62 -5.28
CA ARG A 43 17.99 9.67 -4.94
C ARG A 43 18.40 10.45 -3.70
N ALA A 44 18.88 9.78 -2.66
CA ALA A 44 19.36 10.45 -1.45
C ALA A 44 20.55 11.38 -1.76
N PHE A 45 21.51 10.90 -2.56
CA PHE A 45 22.63 11.72 -3.03
C PHE A 45 22.15 12.93 -3.84
N LEU A 46 21.24 12.75 -4.79
CA LEU A 46 20.71 13.85 -5.59
C LEU A 46 19.96 14.88 -4.75
N ARG A 47 19.25 14.47 -3.69
CA ARG A 47 18.58 15.41 -2.76
C ARG A 47 19.58 16.18 -1.90
N SER A 48 20.71 15.59 -1.53
CA SER A 48 21.75 16.29 -0.78
C SER A 48 22.54 17.27 -1.65
N ALA A 49 22.80 16.92 -2.91
CA ALA A 49 23.56 17.74 -3.85
C ALA A 49 22.71 18.85 -4.49
N ARG A 50 21.44 18.54 -4.77
CA ARG A 50 20.50 19.45 -5.42
C ARG A 50 19.06 19.00 -5.11
N ASP A 51 18.30 19.80 -4.38
CA ASP A 51 16.90 19.53 -4.09
C ASP A 51 15.96 20.23 -5.10
N PRO A 52 15.60 19.59 -6.22
CA PRO A 52 14.72 20.18 -7.23
C PRO A 52 13.23 20.07 -6.87
N LEU A 53 12.89 19.47 -5.71
CA LEU A 53 11.50 19.20 -5.37
C LEU A 53 10.77 20.46 -4.90
N PRO A 54 9.55 20.72 -5.41
CA PRO A 54 8.71 21.82 -4.97
C PRO A 54 8.44 21.78 -3.45
N SER A 55 8.38 22.95 -2.79
CA SER A 55 8.15 23.07 -1.34
C SER A 55 6.87 22.34 -0.88
N LEU A 56 5.80 22.41 -1.67
CA LEU A 56 4.56 21.70 -1.40
C LEU A 56 4.76 20.19 -1.33
N TYR A 57 5.54 19.64 -2.27
CA TYR A 57 5.83 18.22 -2.30
C TYR A 57 6.66 17.78 -1.09
N ARG A 58 7.69 18.55 -0.74
CA ARG A 58 8.45 18.31 0.51
C ARG A 58 7.54 18.32 1.72
N GLY A 59 6.61 19.27 1.79
CA GLY A 59 5.60 19.35 2.84
C GLY A 59 4.73 18.08 2.92
N LEU A 60 4.29 17.54 1.79
CA LEU A 60 3.51 16.29 1.74
C LEU A 60 4.29 15.09 2.26
N VAL A 61 5.56 14.91 1.81
CA VAL A 61 6.42 13.83 2.29
C VAL A 61 6.70 13.96 3.79
N HIS A 62 7.04 15.16 4.26
CA HIS A 62 7.24 15.41 5.67
C HIS A 62 5.96 15.27 6.51
N GLY A 63 4.79 15.51 5.92
CA GLY A 63 3.49 15.30 6.57
C GLY A 63 3.26 13.85 6.99
N THR A 64 3.86 12.87 6.28
CA THR A 64 3.72 11.43 6.64
C THR A 64 4.34 11.07 7.99
N ARG A 65 5.13 11.95 8.60
CA ARG A 65 5.67 11.77 9.96
C ARG A 65 4.60 11.67 11.03
N SER A 66 3.40 12.17 10.75
CA SER A 66 2.27 12.16 11.68
C SER A 66 0.98 11.77 10.97
N ARG A 67 0.33 10.72 11.44
CA ARG A 67 -1.00 10.30 10.96
C ARG A 67 -2.03 11.42 11.10
N ALA A 68 -1.95 12.21 12.19
CA ALA A 68 -2.82 13.35 12.39
C ALA A 68 -2.66 14.41 11.30
N LEU A 69 -1.43 14.68 10.84
CA LEU A 69 -1.19 15.60 9.72
C LEU A 69 -1.74 15.05 8.41
N VAL A 70 -1.58 13.76 8.14
CA VAL A 70 -2.19 13.11 6.95
C VAL A 70 -3.71 13.19 7.02
N ALA A 71 -4.31 12.87 8.16
CA ALA A 71 -5.75 12.95 8.36
C ALA A 71 -6.28 14.39 8.26
N LEU A 72 -5.56 15.37 8.81
CA LEU A 72 -5.91 16.78 8.70
C LEU A 72 -5.83 17.24 7.24
N GLY A 73 -4.73 16.94 6.54
CA GLY A 73 -4.57 17.25 5.12
C GLY A 73 -5.69 16.67 4.27
N TYR A 74 -6.07 15.43 4.53
CA TYR A 74 -7.21 14.78 3.90
C TYR A 74 -8.53 15.53 4.18
N ARG A 75 -8.82 15.88 5.45
CA ARG A 75 -10.05 16.61 5.82
C ARG A 75 -10.12 17.97 5.15
N LEU A 76 -9.00 18.71 5.13
CA LEU A 76 -8.91 20.01 4.44
C LEU A 76 -9.11 19.87 2.94
N ALA A 77 -8.49 18.87 2.32
CA ALA A 77 -8.67 18.59 0.90
C ALA A 77 -10.13 18.25 0.57
N ARG A 78 -10.80 17.45 1.41
CA ARG A 78 -12.23 17.12 1.26
C ARG A 78 -13.14 18.34 1.48
N ALA A 79 -12.82 19.21 2.42
CA ALA A 79 -13.55 20.45 2.63
C ALA A 79 -13.42 21.38 1.41
N ALA A 80 -12.20 21.53 0.89
CA ALA A 80 -11.94 22.30 -0.33
C ALA A 80 -12.67 21.71 -1.56
N ASP A 81 -12.77 20.38 -1.68
CA ASP A 81 -13.54 19.72 -2.74
C ASP A 81 -15.03 20.07 -2.67
N ARG A 82 -15.62 19.98 -1.47
CA ARG A 82 -17.05 20.35 -1.25
C ARG A 82 -17.36 21.80 -1.58
N LEU A 83 -16.39 22.68 -1.38
CA LEU A 83 -16.50 24.12 -1.67
C LEU A 83 -16.14 24.47 -3.12
N GLY A 84 -15.80 23.49 -3.96
CA GLY A 84 -15.34 23.70 -5.33
C GLY A 84 -13.95 24.33 -5.45
N LEU A 85 -13.25 24.54 -4.31
CA LEU A 85 -11.94 25.20 -4.27
C LEU A 85 -10.79 24.33 -4.77
N LEU A 86 -10.97 22.99 -4.86
CA LEU A 86 -9.94 22.11 -5.40
C LEU A 86 -9.62 22.36 -6.88
N ALA A 87 -10.55 22.94 -7.62
CA ALA A 87 -10.31 23.35 -8.99
C ALA A 87 -9.16 24.39 -9.08
N ILE A 88 -8.95 25.20 -8.04
CA ILE A 88 -7.88 26.20 -7.91
C ILE A 88 -6.52 25.50 -7.72
N PHE A 89 -6.47 24.37 -7.00
CA PHE A 89 -5.24 23.58 -6.76
C PHE A 89 -4.93 22.58 -7.88
N GLY A 90 -5.71 22.58 -8.95
CA GLY A 90 -5.53 21.76 -10.13
C GLY A 90 -6.48 20.55 -10.19
N ARG A 91 -7.11 20.40 -11.37
CA ARG A 91 -8.08 19.32 -11.66
C ARG A 91 -7.57 17.90 -11.38
N ARG A 92 -6.25 17.72 -11.24
CA ARG A 92 -5.60 16.43 -11.02
C ARG A 92 -5.67 15.97 -9.56
N LEU A 93 -5.37 16.89 -8.63
CA LEU A 93 -5.49 16.60 -7.18
C LEU A 93 -6.97 16.42 -6.80
N ALA A 94 -7.85 17.24 -7.37
CA ALA A 94 -9.30 17.14 -7.16
C ALA A 94 -9.87 15.77 -7.53
N ARG A 95 -9.43 15.19 -8.65
CA ARG A 95 -9.92 13.87 -9.10
C ARG A 95 -9.45 12.75 -8.21
N GLY A 96 -8.17 12.70 -7.86
CA GLY A 96 -7.64 11.66 -6.94
C GLY A 96 -8.26 11.71 -5.53
N LEU A 97 -8.79 12.86 -5.12
CA LEU A 97 -9.44 13.01 -3.81
C LEU A 97 -10.92 12.62 -3.82
N LYS A 98 -11.60 12.69 -4.97
CA LYS A 98 -13.01 12.24 -5.08
C LYS A 98 -13.19 10.75 -4.84
N ASP A 99 -12.16 9.95 -5.18
CA ASP A 99 -12.18 8.50 -5.06
C ASP A 99 -11.79 8.00 -3.65
N LEU A 100 -11.44 8.93 -2.73
CA LEU A 100 -11.13 8.57 -1.36
C LEU A 100 -12.40 8.32 -0.54
N PRO A 101 -12.40 7.35 0.39
CA PRO A 101 -13.57 7.01 1.19
C PRO A 101 -14.11 8.21 1.98
N HIS A 102 -15.44 8.33 2.03
CA HIS A 102 -16.13 9.51 2.55
C HIS A 102 -16.01 9.68 4.08
N ARG A 103 -15.63 8.66 4.81
CA ARG A 103 -15.46 8.70 6.28
C ARG A 103 -14.24 7.89 6.70
N PRO A 104 -13.10 8.54 6.91
CA PRO A 104 -11.99 7.88 7.57
C PRO A 104 -12.34 7.73 9.06
N SER A 105 -12.66 6.57 9.48
CA SER A 105 -12.69 6.22 10.90
C SER A 105 -12.28 4.77 11.04
N ILE A 106 -11.18 4.54 11.71
CA ILE A 106 -10.97 3.24 12.36
C ILE A 106 -12.04 3.20 13.45
N ARG A 107 -13.27 2.84 13.08
CA ARG A 107 -14.22 2.41 14.09
C ARG A 107 -13.60 1.14 14.68
N ARG A 108 -13.08 1.27 15.89
CA ARG A 108 -13.01 0.12 16.78
C ARG A 108 -14.44 -0.40 16.85
N ARG A 109 -14.73 -1.41 16.04
CA ARG A 109 -15.91 -2.21 16.31
C ARG A 109 -15.63 -2.77 17.69
N THR A 110 -16.38 -2.33 18.68
CA THR A 110 -16.43 -3.02 19.98
C THR A 110 -16.81 -4.44 19.59
N PRO A 111 -15.94 -5.43 19.79
CA PRO A 111 -16.31 -6.78 19.41
C PRO A 111 -17.51 -7.17 20.24
N ALA A 112 -18.58 -7.58 19.57
CA ALA A 112 -19.70 -8.27 20.20
C ALA A 112 -19.28 -9.68 20.70
N ARG A 113 -17.98 -10.01 20.58
CA ARG A 113 -17.36 -11.26 21.04
C ARG A 113 -16.29 -10.94 22.09
N PRO A 114 -16.09 -11.81 23.09
CA PRO A 114 -14.91 -11.77 23.95
C PRO A 114 -13.66 -11.71 23.07
N ARG A 115 -12.69 -10.88 23.43
CA ARG A 115 -11.43 -10.82 22.68
C ARG A 115 -10.79 -12.21 22.73
N PRO A 116 -10.33 -12.73 21.57
CA PRO A 116 -9.63 -14.01 21.58
C PRO A 116 -8.41 -13.90 22.49
N THR A 117 -8.14 -14.96 23.23
CA THR A 117 -6.95 -15.12 24.10
C THR A 117 -5.84 -15.88 23.39
N GLY A 118 -5.93 -16.00 22.07
CA GLY A 118 -4.99 -16.74 21.24
C GLY A 118 -3.67 -16.01 20.95
N PRO A 119 -2.88 -16.53 20.00
CA PRO A 119 -1.56 -15.99 19.68
C PRO A 119 -1.61 -14.50 19.34
N LEU A 120 -0.67 -13.74 19.88
CA LEU A 120 -0.56 -12.30 19.65
C LEU A 120 -0.01 -12.01 18.26
N VAL A 121 -0.59 -11.02 17.58
CA VAL A 121 -0.11 -10.47 16.32
C VAL A 121 -0.12 -8.96 16.38
N SER A 122 0.97 -8.32 15.97
CA SER A 122 1.05 -6.86 15.88
C SER A 122 0.60 -6.40 14.50
N LEU A 123 -0.36 -5.45 14.45
CA LEU A 123 -0.86 -4.90 13.19
C LEU A 123 -0.22 -3.53 12.89
N PHE A 124 0.42 -3.44 11.72
CA PHE A 124 0.94 -2.19 11.20
C PHE A 124 -0.15 -1.37 10.52
N LEU A 125 -0.39 -0.16 10.99
CA LEU A 125 -1.40 0.73 10.43
C LEU A 125 -0.88 1.59 9.27
N GLY A 126 0.33 2.11 9.41
CA GLY A 126 0.91 3.05 8.44
C GLY A 126 0.29 4.45 8.46
N CYS A 127 0.74 5.29 7.53
CA CYS A 127 0.30 6.69 7.44
C CYS A 127 -1.10 6.85 6.79
N THR A 128 -1.55 5.86 6.02
CA THR A 128 -2.83 5.85 5.29
C THR A 128 -3.98 5.19 6.07
N ALA A 129 -3.77 4.84 7.34
CA ALA A 129 -4.73 4.11 8.15
C ALA A 129 -6.13 4.73 8.17
N ASP A 130 -6.20 6.06 8.25
CA ASP A 130 -7.48 6.77 8.26
C ASP A 130 -8.16 6.81 6.89
N LEU A 131 -7.41 6.62 5.81
CA LEU A 131 -7.92 6.55 4.44
C LEU A 131 -8.39 5.13 4.07
N ASP A 132 -7.81 4.10 4.71
CA ASP A 132 -8.06 2.69 4.44
C ASP A 132 -8.59 1.94 5.68
N SER A 133 -9.36 2.63 6.49
CA SER A 133 -9.88 2.09 7.74
C SER A 133 -10.77 0.86 7.55
N ALA A 134 -11.49 0.78 6.43
CA ALA A 134 -12.32 -0.38 6.11
C ALA A 134 -11.49 -1.64 5.94
N THR A 135 -10.37 -1.55 5.22
CA THR A 135 -9.44 -2.67 5.01
C THR A 135 -8.76 -3.09 6.32
N LEU A 136 -8.34 -2.13 7.14
CA LEU A 136 -7.77 -2.42 8.46
C LEU A 136 -8.77 -3.11 9.38
N ASN A 137 -10.04 -2.69 9.37
CA ASN A 137 -11.10 -3.36 10.12
C ASN A 137 -11.35 -4.77 9.61
N ALA A 138 -11.32 -5.00 8.28
CA ALA A 138 -11.44 -6.33 7.70
C ALA A 138 -10.28 -7.23 8.13
N ALA A 139 -9.05 -6.70 8.17
CA ALA A 139 -7.89 -7.43 8.68
C ALA A 139 -8.07 -7.85 10.14
N ILE A 140 -8.51 -6.93 11.01
CA ILE A 140 -8.78 -7.22 12.43
C ILE A 140 -9.84 -8.30 12.55
N VAL A 141 -10.96 -8.17 11.83
CA VAL A 141 -12.05 -9.15 11.88
C VAL A 141 -11.58 -10.54 11.47
N LEU A 142 -10.81 -10.65 10.38
CA LEU A 142 -10.28 -11.94 9.92
C LEU A 142 -9.32 -12.55 10.93
N LEU A 143 -8.37 -11.77 11.45
CA LEU A 143 -7.39 -12.25 12.43
C LEU A 143 -8.07 -12.69 13.74
N GLU A 144 -9.03 -11.91 14.24
CA GLU A 144 -9.79 -12.26 15.47
C GLU A 144 -10.71 -13.47 15.25
N THR A 145 -11.31 -13.62 14.05
CA THR A 145 -12.09 -14.82 13.70
C THR A 145 -11.22 -16.07 13.68
N LEU A 146 -9.96 -15.94 13.30
CA LEU A 146 -8.95 -17.00 13.33
C LEU A 146 -8.31 -17.20 14.71
N GLY A 147 -8.85 -16.56 15.74
CA GLY A 147 -8.43 -16.74 17.13
C GLY A 147 -7.21 -15.93 17.56
N HIS A 148 -6.70 -15.02 16.73
CA HIS A 148 -5.56 -14.18 17.08
C HIS A 148 -5.97 -12.98 17.93
N THR A 149 -5.13 -12.62 18.91
CA THR A 149 -5.22 -11.34 19.62
C THR A 149 -4.47 -10.27 18.85
N VAL A 150 -5.17 -9.22 18.39
CA VAL A 150 -4.57 -8.15 17.59
C VAL A 150 -4.11 -6.99 18.47
N GLU A 151 -2.80 -6.73 18.45
CA GLU A 151 -2.18 -5.58 19.09
C GLU A 151 -1.91 -4.46 18.08
N ILE A 152 -2.19 -3.22 18.46
CA ILE A 152 -1.95 -2.04 17.62
C ILE A 152 -1.16 -1.01 18.44
N PRO A 153 0.18 -1.02 18.39
CA PRO A 153 0.99 -0.06 19.11
C PRO A 153 0.68 1.39 18.68
N LYS A 154 0.37 2.25 19.66
CA LYS A 154 0.02 3.66 19.37
C LYS A 154 1.21 4.50 18.92
N THR A 155 2.42 4.07 19.25
CA THR A 155 3.69 4.77 19.01
C THR A 155 4.26 4.54 17.62
N GLN A 156 3.67 3.63 16.82
CA GLN A 156 4.12 3.36 15.46
C GLN A 156 4.08 4.60 14.55
N ALA A 157 4.92 4.64 13.54
CA ALA A 157 5.03 5.71 12.55
C ALA A 157 4.69 5.20 11.14
N CYS A 158 4.86 6.05 10.11
CA CYS A 158 4.91 5.60 8.72
C CYS A 158 6.05 4.59 8.51
N CYS A 159 5.87 3.65 7.57
CA CYS A 159 6.92 2.69 7.21
C CYS A 159 8.17 3.33 6.58
N GLY A 160 8.13 4.60 6.20
CA GLY A 160 9.26 5.29 5.58
C GLY A 160 9.36 5.09 4.06
N ALA A 161 8.57 4.21 3.46
CA ALA A 161 8.64 3.91 2.02
C ALA A 161 8.61 5.17 1.14
N LEU A 162 7.66 6.08 1.39
CA LEU A 162 7.53 7.31 0.61
C LEU A 162 8.73 8.23 0.78
N ALA A 163 9.23 8.39 2.00
CA ALA A 163 10.40 9.23 2.29
C ALA A 163 11.66 8.65 1.62
N ARG A 164 11.86 7.34 1.72
CA ARG A 164 13.00 6.63 1.10
C ARG A 164 12.92 6.71 -0.43
N HIS A 165 11.73 6.48 -0.99
CA HIS A 165 11.48 6.61 -2.43
C HIS A 165 11.72 8.03 -2.96
N ALA A 166 11.44 9.05 -2.17
CA ALA A 166 11.68 10.44 -2.52
C ALA A 166 13.12 10.92 -2.28
N GLY A 167 13.99 10.09 -1.66
CA GLY A 167 15.39 10.43 -1.34
C GLY A 167 15.56 11.19 -0.01
N PHE A 168 14.54 11.21 0.87
CA PHE A 168 14.64 11.82 2.21
C PHE A 168 15.06 10.77 3.26
N SER A 169 16.29 10.27 3.16
CA SER A 169 16.82 9.18 3.99
C SER A 169 16.73 9.49 5.48
N ALA A 170 17.11 10.68 5.93
CA ALA A 170 17.04 11.08 7.34
C ALA A 170 15.60 11.06 7.91
N LEU A 171 14.57 11.31 7.08
CA LEU A 171 13.18 11.17 7.50
C LEU A 171 12.80 9.70 7.60
N ALA A 172 13.16 8.89 6.59
CA ALA A 172 12.89 7.45 6.56
C ALA A 172 13.50 6.74 7.77
N GLU A 173 14.77 7.01 8.08
CA GLU A 173 15.47 6.47 9.25
C GLU A 173 14.80 6.86 10.59
N ARG A 174 14.33 8.11 10.73
CA ARG A 174 13.58 8.50 11.93
C ARG A 174 12.29 7.73 12.09
N GLN A 175 11.58 7.46 10.97
CA GLN A 175 10.37 6.66 10.98
C GLN A 175 10.68 5.20 11.32
N GLU A 176 11.73 4.64 10.76
CA GLU A 176 12.24 3.32 11.07
C GLU A 176 12.62 3.17 12.55
N ARG A 177 13.47 4.06 13.09
CA ARG A 177 13.84 4.05 14.53
C ARG A 177 12.61 4.10 15.43
N ARG A 178 11.57 4.86 15.05
CA ARG A 178 10.33 4.92 15.82
C ARG A 178 9.56 3.59 15.75
N ASN A 179 9.49 2.96 14.59
CA ASN A 179 8.84 1.66 14.42
C ASN A 179 9.62 0.57 15.17
N ARG A 180 10.94 0.58 15.14
CA ARG A 180 11.76 -0.36 15.92
C ARG A 180 11.48 -0.29 17.42
N ARG A 181 11.23 0.91 17.95
CA ARG A 181 10.83 1.08 19.37
C ARG A 181 9.39 0.67 19.62
N ALA A 182 8.52 0.75 18.62
CA ALA A 182 7.11 0.39 18.76
C ALA A 182 6.87 -1.12 18.70
N PHE A 183 7.71 -1.85 17.95
CA PHE A 183 7.60 -3.28 17.67
C PHE A 183 8.87 -4.02 18.13
N THR A 184 9.16 -4.00 19.44
CA THR A 184 10.39 -4.58 20.02
C THR A 184 10.27 -6.05 20.37
N THR A 185 9.11 -6.68 20.09
CA THR A 185 8.83 -8.06 20.50
C THR A 185 9.08 -9.05 19.36
N THR A 186 9.13 -10.33 19.68
CA THR A 186 9.16 -11.44 18.72
C THR A 186 7.78 -11.73 18.11
N THR A 187 6.77 -10.93 18.48
CA THR A 187 5.40 -11.03 17.95
C THR A 187 5.39 -10.73 16.45
N PRO A 188 4.80 -11.59 15.60
CA PRO A 188 4.72 -11.33 14.17
C PRO A 188 4.11 -9.97 13.86
N LEU A 189 4.75 -9.18 13.00
CA LEU A 189 4.29 -7.89 12.53
C LEU A 189 3.63 -8.06 11.18
N VAL A 190 2.33 -7.77 11.12
CA VAL A 190 1.52 -7.92 9.91
C VAL A 190 1.18 -6.54 9.34
N ALA A 191 1.46 -6.34 8.06
CA ALA A 191 1.10 -5.14 7.32
C ALA A 191 0.06 -5.45 6.24
N VAL A 192 -0.95 -4.59 6.13
CA VAL A 192 -2.05 -4.77 5.18
C VAL A 192 -1.68 -4.25 3.78
N ALA A 193 -0.99 -3.12 3.70
CA ALA A 193 -0.54 -2.57 2.42
C ALA A 193 0.80 -3.17 2.02
N SER A 194 0.87 -3.85 0.87
CA SER A 194 2.08 -4.53 0.37
C SER A 194 3.31 -3.61 0.27
N GLY A 195 3.12 -2.33 -0.08
CA GLY A 195 4.22 -1.36 -0.09
C GLY A 195 4.77 -1.04 1.30
N CYS A 196 3.94 -1.14 2.36
CA CYS A 196 4.41 -1.03 3.74
C CYS A 196 5.09 -2.33 4.19
N ALA A 197 4.54 -3.49 3.85
CA ALA A 197 5.14 -4.79 4.15
C ALA A 197 6.55 -4.88 3.57
N GLY A 198 6.72 -4.55 2.29
CA GLY A 198 8.04 -4.52 1.65
C GLY A 198 9.01 -3.55 2.34
N ALA A 199 8.57 -2.34 2.65
CA ALA A 199 9.42 -1.36 3.33
C ALA A 199 9.89 -1.82 4.72
N LEU A 200 9.00 -2.44 5.50
CA LEU A 200 9.30 -2.97 6.83
C LEU A 200 10.23 -4.20 6.76
N HIS A 201 10.03 -5.06 5.74
CA HIS A 201 10.87 -6.23 5.50
C HIS A 201 12.33 -5.85 5.21
N HIS A 202 12.51 -4.68 4.60
CA HIS A 202 13.83 -4.16 4.22
C HIS A 202 14.40 -3.11 5.21
N TYR A 203 13.91 -3.10 6.43
CA TYR A 203 14.60 -2.34 7.46
C TYR A 203 15.99 -2.92 7.71
N ASP A 204 17.01 -2.05 7.77
CA ASP A 204 18.38 -2.50 8.03
C ASP A 204 18.43 -3.28 9.34
N PRO A 205 19.22 -4.37 9.42
CA PRO A 205 19.38 -5.07 10.69
C PRO A 205 19.89 -4.10 11.74
N PRO A 206 19.30 -4.05 12.93
CA PRO A 206 19.79 -3.19 13.99
C PRO A 206 21.17 -3.68 14.44
N ALA A 207 22.05 -2.76 14.79
CA ALA A 207 23.31 -3.09 15.45
C ALA A 207 23.08 -3.83 16.78
N GLU A 208 21.93 -3.54 17.43
CA GLU A 208 21.46 -4.16 18.66
C GLU A 208 19.94 -4.37 18.58
N GLY A 209 19.48 -5.58 18.93
CA GLY A 209 18.09 -5.96 19.04
C GLY A 209 17.49 -6.59 17.79
N THR A 210 16.41 -7.30 17.96
CA THR A 210 15.65 -7.96 16.88
C THR A 210 14.43 -7.15 16.52
N PHE A 211 14.22 -6.87 15.23
CA PHE A 211 12.94 -6.41 14.71
C PHE A 211 12.06 -7.65 14.48
N PRO A 212 10.75 -7.61 14.77
CA PRO A 212 9.90 -8.79 14.61
C PRO A 212 9.84 -9.27 13.16
N PRO A 213 9.53 -10.56 12.92
CA PRO A 213 9.31 -11.07 11.58
C PRO A 213 8.12 -10.33 10.94
N VAL A 214 8.34 -9.80 9.75
CA VAL A 214 7.35 -9.01 9.00
C VAL A 214 6.65 -9.87 7.97
N TYR A 215 5.34 -9.76 7.90
CA TYR A 215 4.50 -10.45 6.93
C TYR A 215 3.59 -9.48 6.19
N ASP A 216 3.41 -9.68 4.89
CA ASP A 216 2.20 -9.23 4.23
C ASP A 216 1.01 -10.03 4.77
N ILE A 217 -0.13 -9.38 4.95
CA ILE A 217 -1.31 -10.02 5.55
C ILE A 217 -1.76 -11.27 4.81
N HIS A 218 -1.67 -11.30 3.47
CA HIS A 218 -2.12 -12.44 2.67
C HIS A 218 -1.24 -13.68 2.92
N ARG A 219 0.07 -13.49 2.99
CA ARG A 219 1.01 -14.55 3.37
C ARG A 219 0.74 -15.02 4.80
N PHE A 220 0.58 -14.08 5.73
CA PHE A 220 0.33 -14.43 7.13
C PHE A 220 -0.92 -15.29 7.28
N LEU A 221 -2.02 -14.91 6.63
CA LEU A 221 -3.27 -15.67 6.69
C LEU A 221 -3.10 -17.08 6.15
N VAL A 222 -2.37 -17.27 5.05
CA VAL A 222 -2.18 -18.62 4.45
C VAL A 222 -1.21 -19.49 5.23
N GLU A 223 -0.10 -18.93 5.71
CA GLU A 223 0.99 -19.72 6.27
C GLU A 223 0.97 -19.85 7.80
N ARG A 224 0.32 -18.91 8.47
CA ARG A 224 0.43 -18.76 9.93
C ARG A 224 -0.88 -18.88 10.68
N THR A 225 -1.97 -19.15 9.95
CA THR A 225 -3.31 -19.30 10.54
C THR A 225 -4.03 -20.53 9.97
N ALA A 226 -5.10 -20.94 10.62
CA ALA A 226 -6.02 -21.97 10.13
C ALA A 226 -7.04 -21.39 9.15
N PHE A 227 -6.59 -20.58 8.18
CA PHE A 227 -7.48 -19.88 7.23
C PHE A 227 -8.36 -20.83 6.42
N THR A 228 -7.86 -22.01 6.09
CA THR A 228 -8.61 -23.05 5.36
C THR A 228 -9.82 -23.59 6.13
N ASP A 229 -9.87 -23.40 7.45
CA ASP A 229 -10.98 -23.85 8.30
C ASP A 229 -12.13 -22.83 8.32
N LEU A 230 -11.91 -21.63 7.74
CA LEU A 230 -12.97 -20.64 7.59
C LEU A 230 -13.97 -21.06 6.52
N THR A 231 -15.26 -20.94 6.86
CA THR A 231 -16.34 -21.08 5.90
C THR A 231 -16.73 -19.70 5.37
N PHE A 232 -16.87 -19.57 4.06
CA PHE A 232 -17.31 -18.35 3.40
C PHE A 232 -18.68 -18.53 2.75
N MET A 233 -19.50 -17.47 2.78
CA MET A 233 -20.73 -17.41 1.99
C MET A 233 -20.38 -17.34 0.49
N PRO A 234 -21.18 -17.95 -0.39
CA PRO A 234 -20.93 -17.90 -1.83
C PRO A 234 -20.92 -16.49 -2.40
N LEU A 235 -20.06 -16.26 -3.40
CA LEU A 235 -19.98 -15.03 -4.17
C LEU A 235 -19.93 -15.34 -5.66
N THR A 236 -21.07 -15.20 -6.36
CA THR A 236 -21.14 -15.46 -7.81
C THR A 236 -20.79 -14.18 -8.57
N GLN A 237 -19.51 -13.80 -8.55
CA GLN A 237 -18.98 -12.62 -9.23
C GLN A 237 -17.62 -12.90 -9.86
N THR A 238 -17.34 -12.17 -10.95
CA THR A 238 -16.02 -12.17 -11.59
C THR A 238 -15.13 -11.11 -10.91
N VAL A 239 -14.04 -11.57 -10.31
CA VAL A 239 -13.07 -10.72 -9.59
C VAL A 239 -11.76 -10.69 -10.33
N ALA A 240 -11.38 -9.51 -10.84
CA ALA A 240 -10.09 -9.32 -11.47
C ALA A 240 -9.01 -8.99 -10.43
N ILE A 241 -7.91 -9.74 -10.46
CA ILE A 241 -6.79 -9.54 -9.54
C ILE A 241 -5.75 -8.64 -10.20
N HIS A 242 -5.55 -7.46 -9.60
CA HIS A 242 -4.38 -6.62 -9.84
C HIS A 242 -3.28 -6.96 -8.83
N GLU A 243 -2.11 -7.31 -9.32
CA GLU A 243 -0.93 -7.61 -8.50
C GLU A 243 -0.06 -6.35 -8.38
N PRO A 244 0.02 -5.69 -7.20
CA PRO A 244 0.93 -4.58 -7.00
C PRO A 244 2.39 -4.99 -7.19
N CYS A 245 3.20 -4.11 -7.78
CA CYS A 245 4.63 -4.37 -7.99
C CYS A 245 5.36 -4.71 -6.68
N SER A 246 5.00 -4.08 -5.56
CA SER A 246 5.53 -4.40 -4.24
C SER A 246 5.22 -5.84 -3.80
N LEU A 247 4.06 -6.37 -4.15
CA LEU A 247 3.71 -7.76 -3.81
C LEU A 247 4.33 -8.76 -4.79
N ARG A 248 4.38 -8.39 -6.09
CA ARG A 248 4.87 -9.26 -7.15
C ARG A 248 6.39 -9.37 -7.18
N TYR A 249 7.10 -8.24 -7.15
CA TYR A 249 8.54 -8.20 -7.39
C TYR A 249 9.36 -8.05 -6.10
N ASP A 250 8.89 -7.24 -5.14
CA ASP A 250 9.60 -7.00 -3.89
C ASP A 250 9.43 -8.18 -2.93
N LEU A 251 8.20 -8.48 -2.54
CA LEU A 251 7.90 -9.57 -1.61
C LEU A 251 7.82 -10.95 -2.28
N LYS A 252 7.50 -11.02 -3.59
CA LYS A 252 7.25 -12.26 -4.34
C LYS A 252 6.08 -13.09 -3.78
N GLU A 253 5.07 -12.40 -3.26
CA GLU A 253 3.95 -12.98 -2.50
C GLU A 253 2.58 -12.83 -3.21
N ALA A 254 2.56 -12.47 -4.52
CA ALA A 254 1.32 -12.23 -5.25
C ALA A 254 0.35 -13.43 -5.30
N ALA A 255 0.89 -14.65 -5.30
CA ALA A 255 0.09 -15.88 -5.34
C ALA A 255 -0.83 -16.07 -4.12
N TYR A 256 -0.46 -15.50 -2.95
CA TYR A 256 -1.27 -15.65 -1.74
C TYR A 256 -2.63 -14.96 -1.85
N VAL A 257 -2.74 -13.87 -2.58
CA VAL A 257 -4.02 -13.19 -2.83
C VAL A 257 -5.01 -14.13 -3.52
N ARG A 258 -4.56 -14.81 -4.57
CA ARG A 258 -5.40 -15.77 -5.29
C ARG A 258 -5.82 -16.94 -4.40
N ARG A 259 -4.86 -17.54 -3.69
CA ARG A 259 -5.12 -18.68 -2.80
C ARG A 259 -6.17 -18.37 -1.72
N LEU A 260 -6.18 -17.14 -1.19
CA LEU A 260 -7.19 -16.72 -0.21
C LEU A 260 -8.57 -16.56 -0.84
N LEU A 261 -8.64 -15.93 -2.02
CA LEU A 261 -9.93 -15.68 -2.69
C LEU A 261 -10.56 -16.96 -3.23
N GLU A 262 -9.76 -17.97 -3.63
CA GLU A 262 -10.23 -19.29 -4.10
C GLU A 262 -11.01 -20.06 -3.02
N GLN A 263 -10.91 -19.67 -1.73
CA GLN A 263 -11.72 -20.26 -0.66
C GLN A 263 -13.20 -19.81 -0.68
N ILE A 264 -13.54 -18.77 -1.45
CA ILE A 264 -14.91 -18.27 -1.55
C ILE A 264 -15.68 -19.10 -2.60
N PRO A 265 -16.75 -19.83 -2.22
CA PRO A 265 -17.51 -20.62 -3.18
C PRO A 265 -18.14 -19.75 -4.26
N GLY A 266 -18.09 -20.21 -5.52
CA GLY A 266 -18.75 -19.56 -6.66
C GLY A 266 -18.00 -18.35 -7.23
N ILE A 267 -16.87 -17.93 -6.66
CA ILE A 267 -16.07 -16.83 -7.18
C ILE A 267 -15.38 -17.21 -8.50
N THR A 268 -15.37 -16.30 -9.47
CA THR A 268 -14.59 -16.45 -10.70
C THR A 268 -13.39 -15.48 -10.65
N LEU A 269 -12.17 -16.02 -10.57
CA LEU A 269 -10.95 -15.22 -10.48
C LEU A 269 -10.28 -15.10 -11.84
N VAL A 270 -10.09 -13.87 -12.30
CA VAL A 270 -9.40 -13.56 -13.55
C VAL A 270 -8.14 -12.74 -13.31
N ALA A 271 -7.09 -13.04 -14.06
CA ALA A 271 -5.87 -12.23 -14.05
C ALA A 271 -5.90 -11.25 -15.20
N ALA A 272 -5.55 -9.99 -14.95
CA ALA A 272 -5.45 -9.02 -16.04
C ALA A 272 -4.20 -9.26 -16.88
N PRO A 273 -4.28 -9.18 -18.22
CA PRO A 273 -3.10 -9.04 -19.05
C PRO A 273 -2.27 -7.84 -18.61
N GLY A 274 -0.94 -7.96 -18.65
CA GLY A 274 -0.06 -6.87 -18.21
C GLY A 274 -0.03 -6.65 -16.69
N ASN A 275 -0.34 -7.67 -15.88
CA ASN A 275 -0.20 -7.60 -14.41
C ASN A 275 1.26 -7.39 -13.96
N ASP A 276 2.21 -7.68 -14.84
CA ASP A 276 3.64 -7.38 -14.71
C ASP A 276 3.98 -5.88 -14.82
N LEU A 277 3.07 -5.04 -15.34
CA LEU A 277 3.26 -3.60 -15.45
C LEU A 277 2.77 -2.85 -14.21
N CYS A 278 3.48 -1.78 -13.85
CA CYS A 278 3.09 -0.91 -12.75
C CYS A 278 1.76 -0.18 -13.05
N CYS A 279 0.94 0.06 -12.02
CA CYS A 279 -0.26 0.88 -12.13
C CYS A 279 0.02 2.40 -12.23
N GLY A 280 1.28 2.82 -12.14
CA GLY A 280 1.68 4.22 -12.21
C GLY A 280 1.57 5.02 -10.91
N ALA A 281 1.02 4.47 -9.82
CA ALA A 281 0.94 5.18 -8.54
C ALA A 281 2.33 5.47 -7.95
N ALA A 282 3.17 4.42 -7.81
CA ALA A 282 4.57 4.45 -7.42
C ALA A 282 4.91 5.51 -6.34
N GLY A 283 4.24 5.42 -5.20
CA GLY A 283 4.39 6.36 -4.08
C GLY A 283 3.95 7.77 -4.43
N ASP A 284 4.88 8.61 -4.82
CA ASP A 284 4.71 10.04 -5.16
C ASP A 284 4.79 10.32 -6.66
N TYR A 285 5.08 9.29 -7.45
CA TYR A 285 5.35 9.42 -8.89
C TYR A 285 4.21 10.11 -9.64
N PHE A 286 2.96 9.82 -9.30
CA PHE A 286 1.78 10.44 -9.92
C PHE A 286 1.72 11.97 -9.71
N LEU A 287 2.43 12.52 -8.72
CA LEU A 287 2.56 13.96 -8.51
C LEU A 287 3.72 14.55 -9.33
N ARG A 288 4.84 13.82 -9.44
CA ARG A 288 6.04 14.29 -10.15
C ARG A 288 5.94 14.09 -11.66
N GLU A 289 5.47 12.93 -12.10
CA GLU A 289 5.35 12.53 -13.50
C GLU A 289 3.88 12.20 -13.87
N PRO A 290 2.95 13.18 -13.72
CA PRO A 290 1.51 12.91 -13.81
C PRO A 290 1.06 12.40 -15.17
N LYS A 291 1.72 12.80 -16.27
CA LYS A 291 1.36 12.34 -17.62
C LYS A 291 1.67 10.86 -17.78
N THR A 292 2.88 10.44 -17.39
CA THR A 292 3.32 9.03 -17.47
C THR A 292 2.51 8.17 -16.51
N ALA A 293 2.30 8.64 -15.27
CA ALA A 293 1.50 7.95 -14.28
C ALA A 293 0.05 7.72 -14.78
N GLN A 294 -0.55 8.73 -15.40
CA GLN A 294 -1.89 8.62 -15.97
C GLN A 294 -1.92 7.61 -17.12
N ALA A 295 -0.98 7.66 -18.06
CA ALA A 295 -0.92 6.73 -19.18
C ALA A 295 -0.80 5.27 -18.68
N LEU A 296 0.04 5.02 -17.67
CA LEU A 296 0.17 3.71 -17.05
C LEU A 296 -1.12 3.23 -16.39
N SER A 297 -1.80 4.11 -15.64
CA SER A 297 -3.07 3.75 -14.99
C SER A 297 -4.20 3.52 -15.98
N ASP A 298 -4.26 4.30 -17.05
CA ASP A 298 -5.27 4.15 -18.10
C ASP A 298 -5.08 2.83 -18.85
N THR A 299 -3.83 2.47 -19.19
CA THR A 299 -3.49 1.18 -19.79
C THR A 299 -3.85 0.01 -18.87
N LYS A 300 -3.54 0.14 -17.58
CA LYS A 300 -3.88 -0.88 -16.57
C LYS A 300 -5.40 -1.05 -16.42
N ALA A 301 -6.14 0.06 -16.35
CA ALA A 301 -7.60 0.03 -16.24
C ALA A 301 -8.24 -0.63 -17.48
N LEU A 302 -7.76 -0.31 -18.69
CA LEU A 302 -8.23 -0.97 -19.92
C LEU A 302 -7.98 -2.48 -19.92
N ALA A 303 -6.80 -2.92 -19.45
CA ALA A 303 -6.48 -4.33 -19.36
C ALA A 303 -7.41 -5.08 -18.36
N LEU A 304 -7.72 -4.43 -17.23
CA LEU A 304 -8.64 -4.97 -16.23
C LEU A 304 -10.08 -5.03 -16.74
N ILE A 305 -10.58 -3.99 -17.39
CA ILE A 305 -11.94 -3.93 -17.94
C ILE A 305 -12.20 -5.04 -18.98
N ARG A 306 -11.19 -5.40 -19.79
CA ARG A 306 -11.32 -6.46 -20.80
C ARG A 306 -11.70 -7.81 -20.21
N GLN A 307 -11.47 -8.04 -18.94
CA GLN A 307 -11.88 -9.24 -18.22
C GLN A 307 -13.35 -9.21 -17.77
N ASN A 308 -14.07 -8.12 -18.06
CA ASN A 308 -15.45 -7.89 -17.65
C ASN A 308 -15.72 -8.20 -16.17
N PRO A 309 -14.92 -7.64 -15.23
CA PRO A 309 -15.06 -7.97 -13.82
C PRO A 309 -16.20 -7.19 -13.15
N ASP A 310 -16.84 -7.83 -12.17
CA ASP A 310 -17.75 -7.17 -11.24
C ASP A 310 -16.98 -6.38 -10.17
N ILE A 311 -15.80 -6.89 -9.78
CA ILE A 311 -14.93 -6.30 -8.76
C ILE A 311 -13.47 -6.41 -9.23
N ILE A 312 -12.67 -5.39 -8.92
CA ILE A 312 -11.21 -5.42 -9.06
C ILE A 312 -10.61 -5.42 -7.66
N VAL A 313 -9.64 -6.30 -7.40
CA VAL A 313 -8.92 -6.33 -6.12
C VAL A 313 -7.46 -5.94 -6.28
N SER A 314 -6.94 -5.21 -5.29
CA SER A 314 -5.53 -4.83 -5.21
C SER A 314 -5.07 -4.72 -3.75
N ALA A 315 -3.94 -5.34 -3.43
CA ALA A 315 -3.34 -5.38 -2.08
C ALA A 315 -2.54 -4.12 -1.72
N ASN A 316 -2.75 -3.00 -2.41
CA ASN A 316 -2.05 -1.74 -2.15
C ASN A 316 -2.98 -0.54 -2.36
N ILE A 317 -3.17 0.25 -1.31
CA ILE A 317 -4.07 1.43 -1.34
C ILE A 317 -3.70 2.43 -2.44
N GLY A 318 -2.43 2.67 -2.72
CA GLY A 318 -2.00 3.55 -3.80
C GLY A 318 -2.49 3.06 -5.17
N CYS A 319 -2.41 1.74 -5.42
CA CYS A 319 -2.93 1.13 -6.64
C CYS A 319 -4.46 1.18 -6.68
N VAL A 320 -5.14 0.89 -5.56
CA VAL A 320 -6.60 1.00 -5.46
C VAL A 320 -7.07 2.37 -5.92
N LEU A 321 -6.51 3.43 -5.34
CA LEU A 321 -6.89 4.81 -5.66
C LEU A 321 -6.58 5.18 -7.12
N HIS A 322 -5.42 4.79 -7.61
CA HIS A 322 -4.96 5.20 -8.94
C HIS A 322 -5.71 4.47 -10.08
N ILE A 323 -6.03 3.19 -9.88
CA ILE A 323 -6.87 2.40 -10.80
C ILE A 323 -8.31 2.90 -10.75
N SER A 324 -8.87 3.17 -9.57
CA SER A 324 -10.23 3.76 -9.44
C SER A 324 -10.35 5.06 -10.21
N ALA A 325 -9.36 5.95 -10.07
CA ALA A 325 -9.34 7.21 -10.81
C ALA A 325 -9.26 7.01 -12.33
N ALA A 326 -8.51 6.01 -12.80
CA ALA A 326 -8.42 5.67 -14.22
C ALA A 326 -9.74 5.12 -14.77
N LEU A 327 -10.42 4.25 -14.01
CA LEU A 327 -11.74 3.73 -14.35
C LEU A 327 -12.79 4.86 -14.46
N ALA A 328 -12.79 5.77 -13.48
CA ALA A 328 -13.70 6.93 -13.50
C ALA A 328 -13.48 7.83 -14.72
N ARG A 329 -12.21 8.04 -15.16
CA ARG A 329 -11.90 8.77 -16.40
C ARG A 329 -12.44 8.09 -17.65
N GLN A 330 -12.56 6.75 -17.61
CA GLN A 330 -13.10 5.94 -18.72
C GLN A 330 -14.60 5.72 -18.60
N GLY A 331 -15.29 6.41 -17.69
CA GLY A 331 -16.73 6.29 -17.47
C GLY A 331 -17.16 4.93 -16.89
N ARG A 332 -16.24 4.20 -16.24
CA ARG A 332 -16.50 2.90 -15.62
C ARG A 332 -16.65 3.01 -14.12
N ASN A 333 -17.68 2.38 -13.58
CA ASN A 333 -17.96 2.34 -12.14
C ASN A 333 -17.78 0.92 -11.59
N ILE A 334 -16.57 0.36 -11.75
CA ILE A 334 -16.21 -0.96 -11.22
C ILE A 334 -15.50 -0.72 -9.88
N PRO A 335 -15.96 -1.33 -8.77
CA PRO A 335 -15.32 -1.17 -7.48
C PRO A 335 -13.92 -1.75 -7.48
N VAL A 336 -12.93 -0.95 -7.02
CA VAL A 336 -11.56 -1.40 -6.77
C VAL A 336 -11.36 -1.44 -5.26
N VAL A 337 -11.15 -2.63 -4.71
CA VAL A 337 -11.10 -2.84 -3.26
C VAL A 337 -9.90 -3.70 -2.85
N HIS A 338 -9.58 -3.70 -1.56
CA HIS A 338 -8.59 -4.62 -1.03
C HIS A 338 -9.15 -6.05 -0.95
N PRO A 339 -8.36 -7.13 -1.21
CA PRO A 339 -8.84 -8.52 -1.14
C PRO A 339 -9.49 -8.87 0.20
N LEU A 340 -8.97 -8.36 1.31
CA LEU A 340 -9.54 -8.59 2.65
C LEU A 340 -10.98 -8.10 2.79
N LEU A 341 -11.38 -7.06 2.04
CA LEU A 341 -12.77 -6.59 2.08
C LEU A 341 -13.72 -7.58 1.42
N VAL A 342 -13.27 -8.26 0.37
CA VAL A 342 -14.05 -9.33 -0.26
C VAL A 342 -14.20 -10.49 0.72
N LEU A 343 -13.08 -10.97 1.29
CA LEU A 343 -13.07 -12.06 2.27
C LEU A 343 -13.94 -11.76 3.49
N ALA A 344 -13.75 -10.60 4.13
CA ALA A 344 -14.48 -10.26 5.35
C ALA A 344 -15.99 -10.10 5.14
N ARG A 345 -16.42 -9.70 3.94
CA ARG A 345 -17.84 -9.60 3.59
C ARG A 345 -18.50 -10.97 3.40
N GLN A 346 -17.73 -11.99 3.06
CA GLN A 346 -18.22 -13.35 2.86
C GLN A 346 -18.11 -14.20 4.14
N LEU A 347 -17.59 -13.67 5.24
CA LEU A 347 -17.71 -14.37 6.52
C LEU A 347 -19.18 -14.48 6.92
N PRO A 348 -19.63 -15.64 7.42
CA PRO A 348 -21.00 -15.79 7.91
C PRO A 348 -21.27 -14.80 9.05
N PRO A 349 -22.50 -14.31 9.20
CA PRO A 349 -22.84 -13.47 10.34
C PRO A 349 -22.51 -14.20 11.64
N PRO A 350 -22.04 -13.46 12.69
CA PRO A 350 -21.79 -14.09 13.97
C PRO A 350 -23.06 -14.80 14.43
N VAL A 351 -22.95 -16.09 14.72
CA VAL A 351 -24.04 -16.84 15.37
C VAL A 351 -24.24 -16.13 16.71
N GLY A 352 -25.42 -15.52 16.90
CA GLY A 352 -25.80 -14.89 18.16
C GLY A 352 -25.70 -15.89 19.31
N PRO A 353 -25.53 -15.42 20.55
CA PRO A 353 -25.58 -16.28 21.72
C PRO A 353 -26.94 -16.91 21.88
#